data_78c7a12c5297c8d902cc3b685788c29c
#
_entry.id   78c7a12c5297c8d902cc3b685788c29c
#
_cell.length_a   1.000
_cell.length_b   1.000
_cell.length_c   1.000
_cell.angle_alpha   90.00
_cell.angle_beta   90.00
_cell.angle_gamma   90.00
#
_symmetry.space_group_name_H-M   'P 1'
#
loop_
_entity.id
_entity.type
_entity.pdbx_description
1 polymer ?
#
loop_
_entity_poly.entity_id
_entity_poly.type
_entity_poly.pdbx_seq_one_letter_code
_entity_poly.pdbx_strand_id
1 'polypeptide(L)'
;MTRTLVVLGTRPEAIKLAPVIHALKQHAGPNDQTIVCSTGQHREMLLQTFEQFEITPDINLDIMKKGQSPSDVVGRLMIELGQVYKDHTPDWVVVQGDTATVLAGALSATLHKIKVAHVEAGLRTYDNSEPFPEEINRRAVGVVADQHFASTELAQQNLLSEGIPPESVMVTGNTVIDSLNWMLSSQQSSTRRNDPNERLIVVTAHRRESFGEPIRQICLAIRDIARNHDNVRIVFPVHLNPMIREPVHEILGDEDCVELIEPQNYANFVRLLQNAHMILSDSGGVQEEASALGIPTLLLRDCSERPEAIDSGVVLSVGADRDKITSHASTLLNDADVYSKMAQPTTVFGDGRASIRIAKCLLNLPFDADDLATTSLNPIEANVPS
;
A
#
# COMPACT_ATOMS: atom_id res chain seq x y z
N MET A 1 3.81 8.23 29.65
CA MET A 1 2.41 8.36 29.16
C MET A 1 2.48 8.98 27.78
N THR A 2 2.17 8.22 26.75
CA THR A 2 2.17 8.68 25.36
C THR A 2 0.77 8.54 24.78
N ARG A 3 0.22 9.63 24.27
CA ARG A 3 -1.07 9.64 23.56
C ARG A 3 -0.83 9.73 22.06
N THR A 4 -1.15 8.64 21.34
CA THR A 4 -0.97 8.55 19.90
C THR A 4 -2.34 8.59 19.21
N LEU A 5 -2.53 9.50 18.28
CA LEU A 5 -3.73 9.59 17.45
C LEU A 5 -3.39 9.15 16.02
N VAL A 6 -4.02 8.07 15.56
CA VAL A 6 -3.83 7.51 14.22
C VAL A 6 -4.94 8.01 13.31
N VAL A 7 -4.58 8.76 12.26
CA VAL A 7 -5.54 9.34 11.30
C VAL A 7 -5.53 8.54 10.02
N LEU A 8 -6.70 8.13 9.56
CA LEU A 8 -6.88 7.39 8.32
C LEU A 8 -8.20 7.75 7.64
N GLY A 9 -8.24 7.70 6.31
CA GLY A 9 -9.43 8.11 5.55
C GLY A 9 -9.77 7.20 4.38
N THR A 10 -8.80 6.40 3.92
CA THR A 10 -8.96 5.52 2.76
C THR A 10 -8.69 4.07 3.12
N ARG A 11 -9.15 3.16 2.25
CA ARG A 11 -8.91 1.73 2.41
C ARG A 11 -7.42 1.35 2.46
N PRO A 12 -6.54 1.85 1.56
CA PRO A 12 -5.10 1.56 1.63
C PRO A 12 -4.46 2.01 2.95
N GLU A 13 -4.84 3.19 3.46
CA GLU A 13 -4.38 3.67 4.77
C GLU A 13 -4.82 2.75 5.89
N ALA A 14 -6.09 2.32 5.90
CA ALA A 14 -6.61 1.41 6.91
C ALA A 14 -5.89 0.06 6.88
N ILE A 15 -5.61 -0.50 5.71
CA ILE A 15 -4.83 -1.74 5.55
C ILE A 15 -3.43 -1.56 6.17
N LYS A 16 -2.71 -0.52 5.80
CA LYS A 16 -1.31 -0.30 6.21
C LYS A 16 -1.16 0.17 7.66
N LEU A 17 -2.15 0.90 8.21
CA LEU A 17 -2.13 1.34 9.61
C LEU A 17 -2.72 0.33 10.59
N ALA A 18 -3.48 -0.66 10.13
CA ALA A 18 -4.06 -1.68 10.99
C ALA A 18 -3.02 -2.38 11.87
N PRO A 19 -1.92 -2.93 11.33
CA PRO A 19 -0.90 -3.56 12.14
C PRO A 19 -0.19 -2.57 13.08
N VAL A 20 -0.05 -1.29 12.69
CA VAL A 20 0.51 -0.24 13.56
C VAL A 20 -0.41 0.03 14.75
N ILE A 21 -1.73 0.11 14.52
CA ILE A 21 -2.72 0.28 15.59
C ILE A 21 -2.65 -0.89 16.58
N HIS A 22 -2.59 -2.12 16.08
CA HIS A 22 -2.46 -3.30 16.93
C HIS A 22 -1.14 -3.31 17.70
N ALA A 23 -0.03 -3.01 17.05
CA ALA A 23 1.28 -2.96 17.71
C ALA A 23 1.33 -1.86 18.80
N LEU A 24 0.77 -0.68 18.53
CA LEU A 24 0.67 0.39 19.52
C LEU A 24 -0.16 -0.07 20.74
N LYS A 25 -1.33 -0.68 20.52
CA LYS A 25 -2.19 -1.18 21.61
C LYS A 25 -1.53 -2.32 22.39
N GLN A 26 -0.82 -3.22 21.71
CA GLN A 26 -0.16 -4.37 22.33
C GLN A 26 1.04 -3.97 23.20
N HIS A 27 1.81 -2.98 22.78
CA HIS A 27 3.02 -2.54 23.49
C HIS A 27 2.77 -1.36 24.43
N ALA A 28 1.53 -0.83 24.46
CA ALA A 28 1.16 0.28 25.34
C ALA A 28 1.37 -0.05 26.81
N GLY A 29 2.02 0.86 27.53
CA GLY A 29 2.04 0.83 28.99
C GLY A 29 0.68 1.24 29.59
N PRO A 30 0.49 1.09 30.90
CA PRO A 30 -0.81 1.27 31.55
C PRO A 30 -1.40 2.68 31.40
N ASN A 31 -0.58 3.66 31.06
CA ASN A 31 -1.01 5.05 30.89
C ASN A 31 -0.98 5.51 29.42
N ASP A 32 -0.51 4.67 28.48
CA ASP A 32 -0.46 5.03 27.07
C ASP A 32 -1.82 4.86 26.42
N GLN A 33 -2.12 5.69 25.43
CA GLN A 33 -3.40 5.70 24.75
C GLN A 33 -3.22 5.75 23.23
N THR A 34 -3.90 4.86 22.53
CA THR A 34 -4.01 4.89 21.05
C THR A 34 -5.44 5.22 20.67
N ILE A 35 -5.63 6.32 19.96
CA ILE A 35 -6.91 6.83 19.47
C ILE A 35 -6.93 6.67 17.96
N VAL A 36 -7.98 6.07 17.42
CA VAL A 36 -8.16 5.87 15.97
C VAL A 36 -9.20 6.85 15.44
N CYS A 37 -8.79 7.75 14.56
CA CYS A 37 -9.65 8.73 13.91
C CYS A 37 -9.84 8.39 12.44
N SER A 38 -11.06 8.01 12.08
CA SER A 38 -11.48 7.80 10.70
C SER A 38 -12.07 9.08 10.12
N THR A 39 -11.54 9.54 8.98
CA THR A 39 -12.08 10.71 8.28
C THR A 39 -13.26 10.37 7.36
N GLY A 40 -13.49 9.07 7.09
CA GLY A 40 -14.67 8.59 6.36
C GLY A 40 -14.64 8.90 4.85
N GLN A 41 -13.45 8.98 4.24
CA GLN A 41 -13.32 9.31 2.82
C GLN A 41 -13.93 8.24 1.88
N HIS A 42 -13.94 6.95 2.28
CA HIS A 42 -14.57 5.82 1.56
C HIS A 42 -15.29 4.90 2.55
N ARG A 43 -16.42 5.33 3.09
CA ARG A 43 -17.08 4.73 4.25
C ARG A 43 -17.30 3.22 4.18
N GLU A 44 -17.92 2.71 3.12
CA GLU A 44 -18.27 1.26 3.03
C GLU A 44 -17.03 0.37 2.93
N MET A 45 -16.06 0.74 2.11
CA MET A 45 -14.80 -0.01 1.96
C MET A 45 -13.93 0.05 3.21
N LEU A 46 -13.99 1.17 3.95
CA LEU A 46 -13.31 1.30 5.25
C LEU A 46 -13.92 0.40 6.31
N LEU A 47 -15.25 0.34 6.41
CA LEU A 47 -15.94 -0.52 7.37
C LEU A 47 -15.56 -2.00 7.18
N GLN A 48 -15.57 -2.48 5.94
CA GLN A 48 -15.12 -3.85 5.64
C GLN A 48 -13.67 -4.10 6.05
N THR A 49 -12.79 -3.11 5.85
CA THR A 49 -11.38 -3.22 6.25
C THR A 49 -11.24 -3.23 7.76
N PHE A 50 -11.99 -2.39 8.47
CA PHE A 50 -12.01 -2.37 9.92
C PHE A 50 -12.46 -3.70 10.52
N GLU A 51 -13.50 -4.31 9.95
CA GLU A 51 -13.96 -5.65 10.36
C GLU A 51 -12.87 -6.71 10.13
N GLN A 52 -12.18 -6.71 8.98
CA GLN A 52 -11.15 -7.68 8.65
C GLN A 52 -9.91 -7.59 9.57
N PHE A 53 -9.59 -6.39 10.02
CA PHE A 53 -8.46 -6.15 10.93
C PHE A 53 -8.90 -5.96 12.40
N GLU A 54 -10.17 -6.22 12.72
CA GLU A 54 -10.70 -6.10 14.10
C GLU A 54 -10.44 -4.71 14.73
N ILE A 55 -10.58 -3.65 13.92
CA ILE A 55 -10.40 -2.25 14.35
C ILE A 55 -11.76 -1.60 14.54
N THR A 56 -11.90 -0.86 15.63
CA THR A 56 -13.02 0.04 15.86
C THR A 56 -12.48 1.46 15.99
N PRO A 57 -12.83 2.38 15.05
CA PRO A 57 -12.46 3.78 15.19
C PRO A 57 -13.13 4.42 16.42
N ASP A 58 -12.36 5.19 17.19
CA ASP A 58 -12.85 5.96 18.34
C ASP A 58 -13.57 7.24 17.87
N ILE A 59 -13.14 7.78 16.71
CA ILE A 59 -13.67 9.02 16.13
C ILE A 59 -13.99 8.78 14.66
N ASN A 60 -15.18 9.22 14.21
CA ASN A 60 -15.60 9.23 12.82
C ASN A 60 -16.03 10.65 12.41
N LEU A 61 -15.34 11.24 11.43
CA LEU A 61 -15.59 12.61 11.00
C LEU A 61 -16.59 12.72 9.84
N ASP A 62 -16.76 11.66 9.05
CA ASP A 62 -17.68 11.60 7.88
C ASP A 62 -17.58 12.86 6.99
N ILE A 63 -16.37 13.19 6.56
CA ILE A 63 -16.09 14.46 5.87
C ILE A 63 -16.63 14.54 4.45
N MET A 64 -16.93 13.42 3.80
CA MET A 64 -17.28 13.40 2.38
C MET A 64 -18.68 13.92 2.12
N LYS A 65 -18.78 14.83 1.15
CA LYS A 65 -20.03 15.32 0.58
C LYS A 65 -20.00 15.21 -0.94
N LYS A 66 -21.16 15.01 -1.54
CA LYS A 66 -21.27 14.93 -3.01
C LYS A 66 -20.84 16.24 -3.66
N GLY A 67 -19.95 16.15 -4.66
CA GLY A 67 -19.53 17.28 -5.47
C GLY A 67 -18.44 18.19 -4.87
N GLN A 68 -17.75 17.74 -3.82
CA GLN A 68 -16.59 18.46 -3.26
C GLN A 68 -15.40 18.46 -4.23
N SER A 69 -14.72 19.60 -4.33
CA SER A 69 -13.40 19.68 -4.96
C SER A 69 -12.32 19.10 -4.02
N PRO A 70 -11.14 18.73 -4.53
CA PRO A 70 -10.01 18.34 -3.68
C PRO A 70 -9.65 19.40 -2.61
N SER A 71 -9.74 20.67 -2.95
CA SER A 71 -9.48 21.78 -2.02
C SER A 71 -10.51 21.84 -0.89
N ASP A 72 -11.80 21.58 -1.19
CA ASP A 72 -12.86 21.52 -0.17
C ASP A 72 -12.60 20.38 0.82
N VAL A 73 -12.16 19.23 0.31
CA VAL A 73 -11.81 18.06 1.15
C VAL A 73 -10.67 18.39 2.09
N VAL A 74 -9.56 18.92 1.57
CA VAL A 74 -8.38 19.29 2.40
C VAL A 74 -8.76 20.37 3.43
N GLY A 75 -9.44 21.43 3.02
CA GLY A 75 -9.85 22.50 3.92
C GLY A 75 -10.75 22.02 5.05
N ARG A 76 -11.72 21.16 4.75
CA ARG A 76 -12.60 20.57 5.76
C ARG A 76 -11.86 19.64 6.70
N LEU A 77 -10.99 18.76 6.18
CA LEU A 77 -10.14 17.89 6.98
C LEU A 77 -9.30 18.69 7.97
N MET A 78 -8.68 19.78 7.54
CA MET A 78 -7.87 20.62 8.44
C MET A 78 -8.68 21.21 9.60
N ILE A 79 -9.92 21.63 9.33
CA ILE A 79 -10.80 22.21 10.37
C ILE A 79 -11.24 21.14 11.36
N GLU A 80 -11.78 20.01 10.87
CA GLU A 80 -12.32 18.94 11.71
C GLU A 80 -11.21 18.25 12.52
N LEU A 81 -10.07 17.94 11.90
CA LEU A 81 -8.92 17.38 12.61
C LEU A 81 -8.33 18.38 13.62
N GLY A 82 -8.31 19.67 13.32
CA GLY A 82 -7.90 20.70 14.26
C GLY A 82 -8.77 20.73 15.54
N GLN A 83 -10.06 20.42 15.41
CA GLN A 83 -10.94 20.28 16.59
C GLN A 83 -10.61 19.01 17.38
N VAL A 84 -10.43 17.87 16.69
CA VAL A 84 -9.99 16.60 17.33
C VAL A 84 -8.68 16.79 18.10
N TYR A 85 -7.73 17.49 17.54
CA TYR A 85 -6.44 17.75 18.19
C TYR A 85 -6.55 18.60 19.45
N LYS A 86 -7.46 19.59 19.48
CA LYS A 86 -7.74 20.39 20.69
C LYS A 86 -8.40 19.55 21.78
N ASP A 87 -9.34 18.68 21.39
CA ASP A 87 -10.13 17.89 22.36
C ASP A 87 -9.30 16.75 22.96
N HIS A 88 -8.42 16.13 22.17
CA HIS A 88 -7.67 14.94 22.59
C HIS A 88 -6.21 15.21 22.96
N THR A 89 -5.63 16.34 22.56
CA THR A 89 -4.25 16.75 22.85
C THR A 89 -3.23 15.60 22.72
N PRO A 90 -3.10 14.96 21.54
CA PRO A 90 -2.16 13.86 21.38
C PRO A 90 -0.70 14.34 21.39
N ASP A 91 0.22 13.48 21.83
CA ASP A 91 1.66 13.71 21.72
C ASP A 91 2.15 13.44 20.29
N TRP A 92 1.54 12.44 19.63
CA TRP A 92 1.83 12.05 18.26
C TRP A 92 0.56 11.94 17.42
N VAL A 93 0.63 12.46 16.20
CA VAL A 93 -0.31 12.17 15.12
C VAL A 93 0.39 11.27 14.11
N VAL A 94 -0.15 10.08 13.86
CA VAL A 94 0.36 9.12 12.88
C VAL A 94 -0.47 9.20 11.61
N VAL A 95 0.20 9.43 10.48
CA VAL A 95 -0.37 9.44 9.13
C VAL A 95 0.39 8.47 8.22
N GLN A 96 -0.24 7.96 7.16
CA GLN A 96 0.37 6.97 6.27
C GLN A 96 0.18 7.33 4.81
N GLY A 97 1.27 7.39 4.05
CA GLY A 97 1.25 7.61 2.59
C GLY A 97 1.10 9.07 2.20
N ASP A 98 0.20 9.37 1.26
CA ASP A 98 0.23 10.61 0.48
C ASP A 98 -1.14 11.18 0.08
N THR A 99 -2.21 10.74 0.73
CA THR A 99 -3.56 11.21 0.42
C THR A 99 -3.85 12.64 0.94
N ALA A 100 -5.01 13.17 0.58
CA ALA A 100 -5.51 14.43 1.15
C ALA A 100 -5.67 14.36 2.67
N THR A 101 -6.04 13.19 3.21
CA THR A 101 -6.13 12.93 4.66
C THR A 101 -4.76 13.09 5.33
N VAL A 102 -3.72 12.53 4.72
CA VAL A 102 -2.34 12.58 5.21
C VAL A 102 -1.82 14.02 5.22
N LEU A 103 -1.98 14.72 4.10
CA LEU A 103 -1.57 16.13 3.98
C LEU A 103 -2.27 17.01 5.03
N ALA A 104 -3.60 16.93 5.09
CA ALA A 104 -4.37 17.75 6.03
C ALA A 104 -4.10 17.38 7.49
N GLY A 105 -3.95 16.07 7.77
CA GLY A 105 -3.64 15.56 9.11
C GLY A 105 -2.30 16.07 9.63
N ALA A 106 -1.26 15.94 8.81
CA ALA A 106 0.08 16.40 9.16
C ALA A 106 0.16 17.91 9.33
N LEU A 107 -0.33 18.68 8.35
CA LEU A 107 -0.30 20.15 8.43
C LEU A 107 -1.11 20.69 9.62
N SER A 108 -2.31 20.15 9.86
CA SER A 108 -3.12 20.57 11.01
C SER A 108 -2.42 20.24 12.33
N ALA A 109 -1.79 19.05 12.47
CA ALA A 109 -1.05 18.67 13.67
C ALA A 109 0.13 19.63 13.95
N THR A 110 0.91 19.93 12.92
CA THR A 110 2.04 20.86 13.02
C THR A 110 1.59 22.25 13.48
N LEU A 111 0.47 22.77 12.95
CA LEU A 111 -0.11 24.06 13.37
C LEU A 111 -0.60 24.04 14.82
N HIS A 112 -0.91 22.88 15.38
CA HIS A 112 -1.26 22.68 16.79
C HIS A 112 -0.05 22.31 17.66
N LYS A 113 1.18 22.32 17.10
CA LYS A 113 2.44 21.93 17.77
C LYS A 113 2.43 20.50 18.30
N ILE A 114 1.78 19.61 17.59
CA ILE A 114 1.72 18.17 17.85
C ILE A 114 2.71 17.49 16.92
N LYS A 115 3.48 16.55 17.42
CA LYS A 115 4.46 15.80 16.63
C LYS A 115 3.77 14.92 15.59
N VAL A 116 4.35 14.86 14.40
CA VAL A 116 3.85 14.08 13.26
C VAL A 116 4.77 12.92 12.97
N ALA A 117 4.21 11.72 12.92
CA ALA A 117 4.87 10.50 12.48
C ALA A 117 4.32 10.07 11.10
N HIS A 118 5.18 10.02 10.10
CA HIS A 118 4.82 9.70 8.73
C HIS A 118 5.24 8.27 8.39
N VAL A 119 4.28 7.37 8.25
CA VAL A 119 4.46 5.97 7.82
C VAL A 119 4.49 5.89 6.30
N GLU A 120 5.35 5.06 5.72
CA GLU A 120 5.61 4.98 4.28
C GLU A 120 6.19 6.29 3.74
N ALA A 121 7.10 6.88 4.50
CA ALA A 121 7.77 8.11 4.11
C ALA A 121 8.88 7.87 3.08
N GLY A 122 9.13 8.86 2.22
CA GLY A 122 10.29 8.86 1.33
C GLY A 122 10.11 8.25 -0.05
N LEU A 123 8.93 7.74 -0.40
CA LEU A 123 8.62 7.38 -1.79
C LEU A 123 8.64 8.63 -2.68
N ARG A 124 9.30 8.56 -3.86
CA ARG A 124 9.42 9.69 -4.79
C ARG A 124 9.35 9.23 -6.24
N THR A 125 8.69 10.04 -7.06
CA THR A 125 8.81 10.03 -8.51
C THR A 125 9.61 11.24 -9.01
N TYR A 126 9.67 12.30 -8.19
CA TYR A 126 10.19 13.62 -8.55
C TYR A 126 9.46 14.30 -9.71
N ASP A 127 8.31 13.76 -10.12
CA ASP A 127 7.40 14.35 -11.08
C ASP A 127 6.10 14.77 -10.37
N ASN A 128 5.91 16.07 -10.20
CA ASN A 128 4.72 16.61 -9.53
C ASN A 128 3.41 16.34 -10.28
N SER A 129 3.47 15.91 -11.52
CA SER A 129 2.31 15.55 -12.33
C SER A 129 1.96 14.06 -12.23
N GLU A 130 2.89 13.21 -11.73
CA GLU A 130 2.70 11.75 -11.74
C GLU A 130 3.34 11.04 -10.52
N PRO A 131 2.50 10.49 -9.61
CA PRO A 131 1.04 10.60 -9.51
C PRO A 131 0.61 11.98 -8.96
N PHE A 132 -0.47 12.53 -9.50
CA PHE A 132 -1.03 13.79 -9.03
C PHE A 132 -2.34 13.55 -8.24
N PRO A 133 -2.51 14.14 -7.04
CA PRO A 133 -1.62 15.08 -6.33
C PRO A 133 -0.64 14.42 -5.34
N GLU A 134 -0.50 13.10 -5.36
CA GLU A 134 0.18 12.30 -4.34
C GLU A 134 1.66 12.68 -4.17
N GLU A 135 2.39 12.94 -5.27
CA GLU A 135 3.81 13.34 -5.18
C GLU A 135 3.97 14.68 -4.43
N ILE A 136 3.08 15.64 -4.69
CA ILE A 136 3.09 16.93 -3.99
C ILE A 136 2.79 16.73 -2.50
N ASN A 137 1.77 15.90 -2.20
CA ASN A 137 1.34 15.65 -0.83
C ASN A 137 2.47 15.01 -0.01
N ARG A 138 3.12 13.95 -0.52
CA ARG A 138 4.18 13.23 0.21
C ARG A 138 5.41 14.09 0.47
N ARG A 139 5.77 14.96 -0.47
CA ARG A 139 6.87 15.92 -0.29
C ARG A 139 6.53 16.98 0.74
N ALA A 140 5.31 17.54 0.71
CA ALA A 140 4.87 18.51 1.70
C ALA A 140 4.82 17.92 3.12
N VAL A 141 4.33 16.67 3.27
CA VAL A 141 4.32 15.95 4.54
C VAL A 141 5.74 15.65 5.01
N GLY A 142 6.66 15.33 4.10
CA GLY A 142 8.08 15.13 4.40
C GLY A 142 8.72 16.33 5.08
N VAL A 143 8.30 17.56 4.75
CA VAL A 143 8.84 18.79 5.37
C VAL A 143 8.33 19.02 6.79
N VAL A 144 7.12 18.58 7.12
CA VAL A 144 6.44 18.90 8.39
C VAL A 144 6.45 17.76 9.40
N ALA A 145 6.78 16.54 8.99
CA ALA A 145 6.85 15.41 9.90
C ALA A 145 8.10 15.46 10.81
N ASP A 146 7.92 15.07 12.06
CA ASP A 146 8.99 14.98 13.06
C ASP A 146 9.69 13.63 13.03
N GLN A 147 8.99 12.57 12.62
CA GLN A 147 9.51 11.21 12.49
C GLN A 147 9.07 10.60 11.18
N HIS A 148 10.00 10.04 10.43
CA HIS A 148 9.78 9.41 9.13
C HIS A 148 10.08 7.92 9.22
N PHE A 149 9.09 7.10 8.91
CA PHE A 149 9.21 5.64 8.81
C PHE A 149 9.30 5.26 7.34
N ALA A 150 10.53 5.13 6.85
CA ALA A 150 10.81 4.80 5.46
C ALA A 150 10.58 3.30 5.21
N SER A 151 9.97 2.98 4.06
CA SER A 151 9.71 1.60 3.68
C SER A 151 10.95 0.84 3.21
N THR A 152 11.94 1.57 2.67
CA THR A 152 13.18 1.02 2.11
C THR A 152 14.36 1.96 2.36
N GLU A 153 15.58 1.47 2.09
CA GLU A 153 16.79 2.30 2.14
C GLU A 153 16.77 3.41 1.07
N LEU A 154 16.20 3.14 -0.10
CA LEU A 154 16.05 4.16 -1.14
C LEU A 154 15.10 5.27 -0.68
N ALA A 155 13.99 4.91 -0.04
CA ALA A 155 13.07 5.89 0.53
C ALA A 155 13.75 6.75 1.61
N GLN A 156 14.61 6.15 2.46
CA GLN A 156 15.46 6.90 3.40
C GLN A 156 16.41 7.85 2.65
N GLN A 157 17.12 7.38 1.64
CA GLN A 157 18.06 8.19 0.85
C GLN A 157 17.37 9.39 0.21
N ASN A 158 16.14 9.22 -0.30
CA ASN A 158 15.33 10.32 -0.82
C ASN A 158 15.11 11.41 0.23
N LEU A 159 14.70 11.03 1.44
CA LEU A 159 14.49 11.98 2.56
C LEU A 159 15.78 12.70 2.95
N LEU A 160 16.88 11.96 3.09
CA LEU A 160 18.19 12.53 3.44
C LEU A 160 18.67 13.52 2.36
N SER A 161 18.46 13.21 1.08
CA SER A 161 18.83 14.08 -0.05
C SER A 161 18.01 15.37 -0.07
N GLU A 162 16.81 15.38 0.50
CA GLU A 162 15.96 16.56 0.68
C GLU A 162 16.28 17.35 1.95
N GLY A 163 17.32 16.94 2.71
CA GLY A 163 17.80 17.63 3.90
C GLY A 163 17.07 17.27 5.19
N ILE A 164 16.30 16.19 5.21
CA ILE A 164 15.68 15.67 6.43
C ILE A 164 16.78 15.11 7.35
N PRO A 165 16.78 15.46 8.66
CA PRO A 165 17.79 15.01 9.59
C PRO A 165 17.82 13.48 9.73
N PRO A 166 18.99 12.83 9.68
CA PRO A 166 19.09 11.35 9.75
C PRO A 166 18.45 10.76 11.01
N GLU A 167 18.53 11.44 12.15
CA GLU A 167 17.94 11.02 13.42
C GLU A 167 16.40 10.98 13.40
N SER A 168 15.78 11.66 12.46
CA SER A 168 14.33 11.67 12.27
C SER A 168 13.85 10.64 11.23
N VAL A 169 14.76 9.85 10.64
CA VAL A 169 14.42 8.88 9.60
C VAL A 169 14.80 7.46 10.04
N MET A 170 13.83 6.58 10.06
CA MET A 170 14.02 5.16 10.38
C MET A 170 13.53 4.27 9.23
N VAL A 171 14.37 3.37 8.73
CA VAL A 171 13.93 2.32 7.80
C VAL A 171 13.22 1.23 8.61
N THR A 172 11.94 1.05 8.38
CA THR A 172 11.12 0.07 9.11
C THR A 172 10.70 -1.13 8.28
N GLY A 173 10.74 -1.00 6.95
CA GLY A 173 9.94 -1.80 6.05
C GLY A 173 8.56 -1.17 5.84
N ASN A 174 7.80 -1.70 4.90
CA ASN A 174 6.43 -1.24 4.62
C ASN A 174 5.42 -2.09 5.41
N THR A 175 4.53 -1.43 6.11
CA THR A 175 3.47 -2.05 6.93
C THR A 175 2.45 -2.86 6.13
N VAL A 176 2.44 -2.76 4.78
CA VAL A 176 1.64 -3.64 3.93
C VAL A 176 2.09 -5.10 4.06
N ILE A 177 3.38 -5.37 4.31
CA ILE A 177 3.89 -6.72 4.52
C ILE A 177 3.39 -7.28 5.86
N ASP A 178 3.30 -6.45 6.90
CA ASP A 178 2.66 -6.82 8.18
C ASP A 178 1.19 -7.18 7.97
N SER A 179 0.48 -6.38 7.15
CA SER A 179 -0.94 -6.61 6.82
C SER A 179 -1.14 -7.88 6.01
N LEU A 180 -0.24 -8.15 5.06
CA LEU A 180 -0.22 -9.38 4.29
C LEU A 180 -0.07 -10.59 5.22
N ASN A 181 0.93 -10.56 6.11
CA ASN A 181 1.19 -11.64 7.09
C ASN A 181 0.00 -11.84 8.04
N TRP A 182 -0.67 -10.77 8.47
CA TRP A 182 -1.90 -10.83 9.26
C TRP A 182 -2.98 -11.62 8.54
N MET A 183 -3.24 -11.29 7.26
CA MET A 183 -4.26 -11.99 6.48
C MET A 183 -3.88 -13.45 6.20
N LEU A 184 -2.60 -13.74 5.94
CA LEU A 184 -2.12 -15.09 5.71
C LEU A 184 -2.29 -15.98 6.96
N SER A 185 -2.03 -15.43 8.14
CA SER A 185 -2.14 -16.16 9.41
C SER A 185 -3.59 -16.35 9.88
N SER A 186 -4.49 -15.42 9.57
CA SER A 186 -5.90 -15.46 9.97
C SER A 186 -6.75 -16.39 9.09
N GLN A 187 -6.25 -16.75 7.90
CA GLN A 187 -6.98 -17.61 6.98
C GLN A 187 -6.67 -19.08 7.27
N GLN A 188 -7.64 -19.79 7.83
CA GLN A 188 -7.62 -21.27 7.80
C GLN A 188 -7.57 -21.71 6.34
N SER A 189 -6.66 -22.64 6.02
CA SER A 189 -6.41 -23.18 4.68
C SER A 189 -7.71 -23.64 4.03
N SER A 190 -8.42 -22.79 3.34
CA SER A 190 -9.44 -23.22 2.41
C SER A 190 -8.73 -23.66 1.14
N THR A 191 -8.36 -24.93 1.10
CA THR A 191 -7.88 -25.57 -0.11
C THR A 191 -9.00 -25.53 -1.17
N ARG A 192 -9.06 -24.43 -1.96
CA ARG A 192 -9.63 -24.59 -3.29
C ARG A 192 -8.70 -25.57 -4.01
N ARG A 193 -9.22 -26.70 -4.43
CA ARG A 193 -8.52 -27.60 -5.37
C ARG A 193 -8.39 -26.80 -6.67
N ASN A 194 -7.29 -26.08 -6.83
CA ASN A 194 -6.88 -25.65 -8.14
C ASN A 194 -6.49 -26.91 -8.90
N ASP A 195 -6.96 -27.03 -10.12
CA ASP A 195 -6.39 -28.00 -11.04
C ASP A 195 -4.88 -27.74 -11.07
N PRO A 196 -4.01 -28.70 -10.74
CA PRO A 196 -2.56 -28.49 -10.72
C PRO A 196 -1.99 -28.06 -12.07
N ASN A 197 -2.75 -28.19 -13.14
CA ASN A 197 -2.39 -27.75 -14.48
C ASN A 197 -2.92 -26.35 -14.82
N GLU A 198 -3.82 -25.77 -14.00
CA GLU A 198 -4.39 -24.44 -14.25
C GLU A 198 -3.44 -23.34 -13.76
N ARG A 199 -3.15 -22.37 -14.61
CA ARG A 199 -2.33 -21.19 -14.32
C ARG A 199 -3.22 -19.98 -14.06
N LEU A 200 -3.36 -19.58 -12.79
CA LEU A 200 -4.15 -18.41 -12.42
C LEU A 200 -3.37 -17.13 -12.71
N ILE A 201 -3.95 -16.24 -13.51
CA ILE A 201 -3.47 -14.88 -13.74
C ILE A 201 -4.42 -13.91 -13.03
N VAL A 202 -3.89 -13.08 -12.13
CA VAL A 202 -4.68 -12.05 -11.45
C VAL A 202 -4.40 -10.70 -12.12
N VAL A 203 -5.46 -9.99 -12.49
CA VAL A 203 -5.35 -8.68 -13.13
C VAL A 203 -5.89 -7.59 -12.21
N THR A 204 -5.16 -6.48 -12.08
CA THR A 204 -5.68 -5.26 -11.45
C THR A 204 -5.28 -4.04 -12.27
N ALA A 205 -6.27 -3.25 -12.72
CA ALA A 205 -6.05 -2.00 -13.43
C ALA A 205 -7.08 -0.98 -12.97
N HIS A 206 -6.63 0.15 -12.42
CA HIS A 206 -7.50 1.15 -11.82
C HIS A 206 -6.92 2.57 -11.79
N ARG A 207 -5.67 2.74 -12.20
CA ARG A 207 -5.02 4.05 -12.22
C ARG A 207 -5.59 4.95 -13.31
N ARG A 208 -5.57 6.28 -13.07
CA ARG A 208 -6.05 7.27 -14.03
C ARG A 208 -5.25 7.26 -15.34
N GLU A 209 -3.96 6.96 -15.25
CA GLU A 209 -3.04 6.80 -16.39
C GLU A 209 -3.49 5.66 -17.32
N SER A 210 -4.20 4.66 -16.78
CA SER A 210 -4.73 3.54 -17.55
C SER A 210 -6.03 3.85 -18.31
N PHE A 211 -6.65 5.04 -18.12
CA PHE A 211 -7.93 5.36 -18.77
C PHE A 211 -7.78 5.58 -20.29
N GLY A 212 -8.83 5.25 -21.05
CA GLY A 212 -8.88 5.45 -22.49
C GLY A 212 -8.17 4.34 -23.27
N GLU A 213 -7.23 4.71 -24.14
CA GLU A 213 -6.51 3.74 -24.97
C GLU A 213 -5.66 2.74 -24.18
N PRO A 214 -4.94 3.12 -23.10
CA PRO A 214 -4.14 2.16 -22.34
C PRO A 214 -4.92 0.97 -21.82
N ILE A 215 -6.11 1.17 -21.20
CA ILE A 215 -6.93 0.04 -20.71
C ILE A 215 -7.40 -0.87 -21.85
N ARG A 216 -7.67 -0.31 -23.03
CA ARG A 216 -8.06 -1.11 -24.19
C ARG A 216 -6.90 -1.99 -24.66
N GLN A 217 -5.67 -1.48 -24.71
CA GLN A 217 -4.47 -2.25 -25.06
C GLN A 217 -4.21 -3.36 -24.02
N ILE A 218 -4.35 -3.08 -22.74
CA ILE A 218 -4.27 -4.07 -21.67
C ILE A 218 -5.33 -5.17 -21.87
N CYS A 219 -6.59 -4.82 -22.11
CA CYS A 219 -7.66 -5.81 -22.35
C CYS A 219 -7.41 -6.65 -23.61
N LEU A 220 -6.89 -6.04 -24.68
CA LEU A 220 -6.53 -6.77 -25.89
C LEU A 220 -5.39 -7.77 -25.65
N ALA A 221 -4.39 -7.39 -24.85
CA ALA A 221 -3.31 -8.29 -24.43
C ALA A 221 -3.86 -9.48 -23.59
N ILE A 222 -4.74 -9.20 -22.63
CA ILE A 222 -5.39 -10.22 -21.80
C ILE A 222 -6.17 -11.20 -22.68
N ARG A 223 -6.93 -10.71 -23.66
CA ARG A 223 -7.65 -11.54 -24.62
C ARG A 223 -6.72 -12.41 -25.47
N ASP A 224 -5.58 -11.86 -25.92
CA ASP A 224 -4.60 -12.63 -26.67
C ASP A 224 -3.98 -13.74 -25.82
N ILE A 225 -3.66 -13.46 -24.53
CA ILE A 225 -3.17 -14.48 -23.59
C ILE A 225 -4.24 -15.57 -23.40
N ALA A 226 -5.49 -15.18 -23.18
CA ALA A 226 -6.62 -16.09 -22.98
C ALA A 226 -6.80 -17.07 -24.17
N ARG A 227 -6.65 -16.57 -25.39
CA ARG A 227 -6.85 -17.36 -26.63
C ARG A 227 -5.65 -18.20 -27.04
N ASN A 228 -4.44 -17.83 -26.60
CA ASN A 228 -3.21 -18.50 -26.97
C ASN A 228 -2.77 -19.60 -25.98
N HIS A 229 -3.44 -19.72 -24.81
CA HIS A 229 -3.05 -20.65 -23.75
C HIS A 229 -4.28 -21.34 -23.14
N ASP A 230 -4.45 -22.63 -23.40
CA ASP A 230 -5.63 -23.40 -22.97
C ASP A 230 -5.70 -23.65 -21.46
N ASN A 231 -4.58 -23.53 -20.73
CA ASN A 231 -4.48 -23.86 -19.31
C ASN A 231 -4.42 -22.63 -18.40
N VAL A 232 -4.87 -21.47 -18.87
CA VAL A 232 -4.93 -20.26 -18.09
C VAL A 232 -6.36 -19.98 -17.60
N ARG A 233 -6.44 -19.45 -16.41
CA ARG A 233 -7.63 -18.83 -15.86
C ARG A 233 -7.26 -17.41 -15.45
N ILE A 234 -8.01 -16.43 -15.91
CA ILE A 234 -7.73 -15.02 -15.66
C ILE A 234 -8.84 -14.48 -14.76
N VAL A 235 -8.47 -13.93 -13.61
CA VAL A 235 -9.43 -13.30 -12.68
C VAL A 235 -9.12 -11.80 -12.61
N PHE A 236 -10.10 -11.01 -12.99
CA PHE A 236 -9.99 -9.56 -13.00
C PHE A 236 -11.05 -8.92 -12.10
N PRO A 237 -10.71 -8.53 -10.84
CA PRO A 237 -11.54 -7.66 -10.02
C PRO A 237 -11.64 -6.28 -10.68
N VAL A 238 -12.77 -6.01 -11.34
CA VAL A 238 -12.94 -4.81 -12.19
C VAL A 238 -13.30 -3.60 -11.34
N HIS A 239 -12.52 -2.53 -11.48
CA HIS A 239 -12.80 -1.27 -10.79
C HIS A 239 -14.12 -0.66 -11.24
N LEU A 240 -14.88 -0.06 -10.29
CA LEU A 240 -16.24 0.46 -10.53
C LEU A 240 -16.30 1.69 -11.45
N ASN A 241 -15.16 2.34 -11.70
CA ASN A 241 -15.11 3.50 -12.59
C ASN A 241 -15.52 3.09 -14.02
N PRO A 242 -16.54 3.74 -14.64
CA PRO A 242 -17.00 3.45 -16.00
C PRO A 242 -15.86 3.47 -17.03
N MET A 243 -14.87 4.36 -16.87
CA MET A 243 -13.70 4.47 -17.77
C MET A 243 -12.84 3.19 -17.82
N ILE A 244 -12.95 2.33 -16.82
CA ILE A 244 -12.32 1.01 -16.75
C ILE A 244 -13.35 -0.07 -17.09
N ARG A 245 -14.52 -0.03 -16.43
CA ARG A 245 -15.53 -1.09 -16.49
C ARG A 245 -16.06 -1.32 -17.89
N GLU A 246 -16.38 -0.25 -18.62
CA GLU A 246 -16.95 -0.36 -19.96
C GLU A 246 -16.01 -1.04 -20.96
N PRO A 247 -14.74 -0.58 -21.15
CA PRO A 247 -13.82 -1.24 -22.07
C PRO A 247 -13.49 -2.69 -21.67
N VAL A 248 -13.41 -2.96 -20.36
CA VAL A 248 -13.14 -4.31 -19.85
C VAL A 248 -14.26 -5.27 -20.25
N HIS A 249 -15.53 -4.90 -19.97
CA HIS A 249 -16.66 -5.76 -20.35
C HIS A 249 -16.86 -5.85 -21.87
N GLU A 250 -16.61 -4.78 -22.62
CA GLU A 250 -16.68 -4.76 -24.09
C GLU A 250 -15.70 -5.77 -24.73
N ILE A 251 -14.46 -5.85 -24.20
CA ILE A 251 -13.39 -6.62 -24.85
C ILE A 251 -13.26 -8.04 -24.29
N LEU A 252 -13.53 -8.22 -23.00
CA LEU A 252 -13.27 -9.46 -22.27
C LEU A 252 -14.55 -10.21 -21.84
N GLY A 253 -15.73 -9.60 -22.01
CA GLY A 253 -16.99 -10.17 -21.48
C GLY A 253 -17.40 -11.53 -22.06
N ASP A 254 -16.93 -11.86 -23.26
CA ASP A 254 -17.25 -13.10 -23.97
C ASP A 254 -16.11 -14.14 -23.95
N GLU A 255 -15.03 -13.91 -23.15
CA GLU A 255 -13.89 -14.84 -23.07
C GLU A 255 -14.08 -15.83 -21.91
N ASP A 256 -14.30 -17.11 -22.22
CA ASP A 256 -14.68 -18.17 -21.26
C ASP A 256 -13.69 -18.34 -20.09
N CYS A 257 -12.39 -18.14 -20.32
CA CYS A 257 -11.36 -18.27 -19.29
C CYS A 257 -11.08 -16.98 -18.52
N VAL A 258 -11.85 -15.89 -18.76
CA VAL A 258 -11.72 -14.60 -18.09
C VAL A 258 -12.91 -14.35 -17.17
N GLU A 259 -12.66 -14.36 -15.87
CA GLU A 259 -13.65 -14.06 -14.84
C GLU A 259 -13.58 -12.57 -14.46
N LEU A 260 -14.57 -11.80 -14.90
CA LEU A 260 -14.75 -10.41 -14.48
C LEU A 260 -15.57 -10.40 -13.19
N ILE A 261 -14.93 -10.03 -12.08
CA ILE A 261 -15.57 -10.06 -10.75
C ILE A 261 -15.65 -8.66 -10.16
N GLU A 262 -16.53 -8.45 -9.19
CA GLU A 262 -16.59 -7.21 -8.44
C GLU A 262 -15.31 -6.99 -7.61
N PRO A 263 -14.98 -5.72 -7.27
CA PRO A 263 -13.84 -5.41 -6.42
C PRO A 263 -13.86 -6.23 -5.13
N GLN A 264 -12.73 -6.84 -4.80
CA GLN A 264 -12.61 -7.73 -3.66
C GLN A 264 -12.21 -6.98 -2.38
N ASN A 265 -12.65 -7.50 -1.24
CA ASN A 265 -12.09 -7.09 0.03
C ASN A 265 -10.64 -7.60 0.17
N TYR A 266 -9.88 -7.06 1.14
CA TYR A 266 -8.44 -7.33 1.21
C TYR A 266 -8.13 -8.82 1.46
N ALA A 267 -8.86 -9.48 2.35
CA ALA A 267 -8.65 -10.91 2.63
C ALA A 267 -8.87 -11.79 1.39
N ASN A 268 -9.93 -11.53 0.61
CA ASN A 268 -10.19 -12.25 -0.64
C ASN A 268 -9.14 -11.94 -1.70
N PHE A 269 -8.68 -10.68 -1.76
CA PHE A 269 -7.64 -10.29 -2.69
C PHE A 269 -6.30 -10.96 -2.36
N VAL A 270 -5.86 -10.99 -1.11
CA VAL A 270 -4.67 -11.73 -0.67
C VAL A 270 -4.79 -13.21 -1.04
N ARG A 271 -5.98 -13.80 -0.90
CA ARG A 271 -6.22 -15.18 -1.30
C ARG A 271 -6.08 -15.42 -2.81
N LEU A 272 -6.52 -14.45 -3.63
CA LEU A 272 -6.28 -14.49 -5.06
C LEU A 272 -4.78 -14.42 -5.37
N LEU A 273 -4.05 -13.49 -4.72
CA LEU A 273 -2.61 -13.39 -4.89
C LEU A 273 -1.88 -14.68 -4.53
N GLN A 274 -2.17 -15.28 -3.35
CA GLN A 274 -1.52 -16.54 -2.93
C GLN A 274 -1.62 -17.67 -3.96
N ASN A 275 -2.69 -17.69 -4.76
CA ASN A 275 -2.93 -18.73 -5.76
C ASN A 275 -2.51 -18.30 -7.17
N ALA A 276 -2.03 -17.08 -7.34
CA ALA A 276 -1.66 -16.57 -8.64
C ALA A 276 -0.36 -17.19 -9.15
N HIS A 277 -0.35 -17.60 -10.42
CA HIS A 277 0.85 -17.94 -11.15
C HIS A 277 1.60 -16.66 -11.55
N MET A 278 0.88 -15.64 -12.02
CA MET A 278 1.44 -14.31 -12.28
C MET A 278 0.38 -13.23 -12.07
N ILE A 279 0.84 -11.98 -11.99
CA ILE A 279 -0.01 -10.82 -11.81
C ILE A 279 0.24 -9.82 -12.96
N LEU A 280 -0.85 -9.22 -13.47
CA LEU A 280 -0.81 -8.06 -14.35
C LEU A 280 -1.37 -6.87 -13.56
N SER A 281 -0.56 -5.85 -13.24
CA SER A 281 -1.02 -4.81 -12.31
C SER A 281 -0.46 -3.41 -12.61
N ASP A 282 -1.28 -2.38 -12.40
CA ASP A 282 -0.87 -0.98 -12.33
C ASP A 282 -0.74 -0.46 -10.88
N SER A 283 -0.98 -1.32 -9.88
CA SER A 283 -1.02 -0.95 -8.47
C SER A 283 0.35 -0.92 -7.81
N GLY A 284 0.64 0.15 -7.04
CA GLY A 284 1.85 0.23 -6.23
C GLY A 284 1.91 -0.80 -5.10
N GLY A 285 0.83 -0.94 -4.32
CA GLY A 285 0.78 -1.91 -3.21
C GLY A 285 0.93 -3.36 -3.65
N VAL A 286 0.37 -3.72 -4.80
CA VAL A 286 0.49 -5.08 -5.36
C VAL A 286 1.94 -5.43 -5.71
N GLN A 287 2.76 -4.47 -6.14
CA GLN A 287 4.19 -4.71 -6.37
C GLN A 287 4.91 -5.16 -5.10
N GLU A 288 4.56 -4.55 -3.95
CA GLU A 288 5.14 -4.88 -2.64
C GLU A 288 4.70 -6.26 -2.16
N GLU A 289 3.39 -6.55 -2.24
CA GLU A 289 2.80 -7.83 -1.85
C GLU A 289 3.29 -8.98 -2.75
N ALA A 290 3.32 -8.77 -4.06
CA ALA A 290 3.81 -9.73 -5.03
C ALA A 290 5.30 -10.04 -4.82
N SER A 291 6.12 -9.03 -4.54
CA SER A 291 7.53 -9.19 -4.23
C SER A 291 7.75 -10.03 -2.97
N ALA A 292 6.97 -9.79 -1.91
CA ALA A 292 7.04 -10.58 -0.68
C ALA A 292 6.59 -12.04 -0.87
N LEU A 293 5.61 -12.28 -1.76
CA LEU A 293 5.11 -13.62 -2.08
C LEU A 293 5.94 -14.34 -3.16
N GLY A 294 6.84 -13.64 -3.86
CA GLY A 294 7.60 -14.20 -4.99
C GLY A 294 6.72 -14.50 -6.20
N ILE A 295 5.74 -13.66 -6.49
CA ILE A 295 4.82 -13.87 -7.62
C ILE A 295 5.24 -12.98 -8.78
N PRO A 296 5.65 -13.55 -9.94
CA PRO A 296 6.00 -12.79 -11.13
C PRO A 296 4.92 -11.78 -11.49
N THR A 297 5.30 -10.51 -11.61
CA THR A 297 4.36 -9.42 -11.87
C THR A 297 4.78 -8.62 -13.09
N LEU A 298 3.87 -8.48 -14.06
CA LEU A 298 4.01 -7.55 -15.16
C LEU A 298 3.35 -6.23 -14.77
N LEU A 299 4.18 -5.19 -14.59
CA LEU A 299 3.73 -3.86 -14.23
C LEU A 299 3.23 -3.13 -15.47
N LEU A 300 1.94 -2.78 -15.47
CA LEU A 300 1.23 -2.14 -16.58
C LEU A 300 1.44 -0.60 -16.60
N ARG A 301 2.64 -0.15 -16.21
CA ARG A 301 3.04 1.26 -16.14
C ARG A 301 4.47 1.41 -16.62
N ASP A 302 4.79 2.56 -17.20
CA ASP A 302 6.16 2.90 -17.64
C ASP A 302 7.02 3.42 -16.47
N CYS A 303 6.40 4.01 -15.44
CA CYS A 303 7.07 4.53 -14.26
C CYS A 303 6.56 3.84 -12.99
N SER A 304 7.46 3.66 -12.02
CA SER A 304 7.13 3.16 -10.68
C SER A 304 7.84 3.99 -9.62
N GLU A 305 7.11 4.33 -8.57
CA GLU A 305 7.66 4.88 -7.34
C GLU A 305 8.35 3.81 -6.44
N ARG A 306 8.47 2.58 -6.96
CA ARG A 306 9.06 1.41 -6.29
C ARG A 306 10.05 0.70 -7.21
N PRO A 307 11.15 1.37 -7.60
CA PRO A 307 12.15 0.75 -8.47
C PRO A 307 12.77 -0.52 -7.87
N GLU A 308 12.79 -0.63 -6.53
CA GLU A 308 13.30 -1.80 -5.82
C GLU A 308 12.51 -3.08 -6.15
N ALA A 309 11.22 -2.98 -6.47
CA ALA A 309 10.43 -4.13 -6.92
C ALA A 309 10.95 -4.66 -8.27
N ILE A 310 11.31 -3.74 -9.18
CA ILE A 310 11.88 -4.06 -10.48
C ILE A 310 13.30 -4.62 -10.32
N ASP A 311 14.13 -3.97 -9.52
CA ASP A 311 15.52 -4.37 -9.26
C ASP A 311 15.62 -5.74 -8.58
N SER A 312 14.60 -6.13 -7.81
CA SER A 312 14.50 -7.47 -7.20
C SER A 312 14.29 -8.59 -8.22
N GLY A 313 13.88 -8.25 -9.43
CA GLY A 313 13.59 -9.19 -10.51
C GLY A 313 12.22 -9.86 -10.43
N VAL A 314 11.39 -9.60 -9.41
CA VAL A 314 10.02 -10.16 -9.28
C VAL A 314 9.02 -9.36 -10.14
N VAL A 315 9.29 -8.08 -10.36
CA VAL A 315 8.43 -7.17 -11.14
C VAL A 315 9.14 -6.76 -12.42
N LEU A 316 8.43 -6.84 -13.55
CA LEU A 316 8.90 -6.39 -14.86
C LEU A 316 7.96 -5.29 -15.37
N SER A 317 8.51 -4.09 -15.64
CA SER A 317 7.74 -3.00 -16.27
C SER A 317 7.54 -3.28 -17.76
N VAL A 318 6.28 -3.37 -18.18
CA VAL A 318 5.88 -3.62 -19.58
C VAL A 318 5.02 -2.50 -20.14
N GLY A 319 4.56 -1.57 -19.30
CA GLY A 319 3.63 -0.53 -19.71
C GLY A 319 2.27 -1.07 -20.12
N ALA A 320 1.47 -0.24 -20.79
CA ALA A 320 0.19 -0.64 -21.38
C ALA A 320 0.36 -1.13 -22.83
N ASP A 321 1.51 -1.68 -23.16
CA ASP A 321 1.87 -2.16 -24.51
C ASP A 321 1.37 -3.60 -24.69
N ARG A 322 0.40 -3.80 -25.61
CA ARG A 322 -0.21 -5.09 -25.89
C ARG A 322 0.80 -6.18 -26.23
N ASP A 323 1.77 -5.88 -27.10
CA ASP A 323 2.72 -6.87 -27.59
C ASP A 323 3.73 -7.26 -26.51
N LYS A 324 4.21 -6.30 -25.72
CA LYS A 324 5.08 -6.57 -24.56
C LYS A 324 4.36 -7.41 -23.51
N ILE A 325 3.13 -7.03 -23.13
CA ILE A 325 2.33 -7.79 -22.14
C ILE A 325 2.16 -9.23 -22.62
N THR A 326 1.71 -9.42 -23.86
CA THR A 326 1.45 -10.77 -24.42
C THR A 326 2.72 -11.61 -24.53
N SER A 327 3.83 -11.01 -25.00
CA SER A 327 5.12 -11.70 -25.16
C SER A 327 5.71 -12.12 -23.81
N HIS A 328 5.77 -11.23 -22.83
CA HIS A 328 6.32 -11.54 -21.51
C HIS A 328 5.43 -12.53 -20.73
N ALA A 329 4.09 -12.40 -20.81
CA ALA A 329 3.18 -13.35 -20.22
C ALA A 329 3.35 -14.76 -20.83
N SER A 330 3.45 -14.84 -22.16
CA SER A 330 3.69 -16.12 -22.85
C SER A 330 5.03 -16.74 -22.47
N THR A 331 6.07 -15.93 -22.30
CA THR A 331 7.38 -16.42 -21.83
C THR A 331 7.26 -17.00 -20.42
N LEU A 332 6.60 -16.32 -19.47
CA LEU A 332 6.40 -16.82 -18.10
C LEU A 332 5.51 -18.06 -18.03
N LEU A 333 4.59 -18.23 -18.98
CA LEU A 333 3.74 -19.41 -19.06
C LEU A 333 4.46 -20.64 -19.67
N ASN A 334 5.42 -20.44 -20.59
CA ASN A 334 6.01 -21.53 -21.36
C ASN A 334 7.45 -21.87 -20.95
N ASP A 335 8.18 -20.95 -20.28
CA ASP A 335 9.57 -21.15 -19.90
C ASP A 335 9.70 -21.22 -18.37
N ALA A 336 9.87 -22.44 -17.86
CA ALA A 336 9.98 -22.70 -16.42
C ALA A 336 11.26 -22.09 -15.80
N ASP A 337 12.34 -21.94 -16.57
CA ASP A 337 13.60 -21.38 -16.07
C ASP A 337 13.47 -19.86 -15.92
N VAL A 338 12.83 -19.17 -16.86
CA VAL A 338 12.53 -17.75 -16.73
C VAL A 338 11.56 -17.49 -15.58
N TYR A 339 10.49 -18.29 -15.51
CA TYR A 339 9.53 -18.22 -14.41
C TYR A 339 10.19 -18.37 -13.04
N SER A 340 10.98 -19.43 -12.85
CA SER A 340 11.62 -19.74 -11.57
C SER A 340 12.61 -18.65 -11.10
N LYS A 341 13.27 -17.98 -12.03
CA LYS A 341 14.16 -16.84 -11.71
C LYS A 341 13.37 -15.63 -11.21
N MET A 342 12.19 -15.40 -11.76
CA MET A 342 11.34 -14.28 -11.39
C MET A 342 10.48 -14.58 -10.14
N ALA A 343 10.14 -15.87 -9.91
CA ALA A 343 9.30 -16.32 -8.80
C ALA A 343 10.11 -16.53 -7.51
N GLN A 344 10.85 -15.48 -7.07
CA GLN A 344 11.69 -15.52 -5.87
C GLN A 344 11.20 -14.49 -4.84
N PRO A 345 10.67 -14.94 -3.67
CA PRO A 345 10.28 -14.01 -2.60
C PRO A 345 11.45 -13.11 -2.18
N THR A 346 11.15 -11.86 -1.90
CA THR A 346 12.15 -10.88 -1.43
C THR A 346 11.63 -10.10 -0.25
N THR A 347 12.53 -9.66 0.62
CA THR A 347 12.25 -8.83 1.80
C THR A 347 12.57 -7.35 1.56
N VAL A 348 12.73 -6.92 0.30
CA VAL A 348 13.11 -5.54 -0.04
C VAL A 348 12.15 -4.49 0.56
N PHE A 349 10.88 -4.85 0.73
CA PHE A 349 9.86 -4.00 1.36
C PHE A 349 9.62 -4.32 2.84
N GLY A 350 10.46 -5.17 3.46
CA GLY A 350 10.40 -5.50 4.87
C GLY A 350 10.10 -6.98 5.15
N ASP A 351 10.17 -7.31 6.42
CA ASP A 351 10.03 -8.66 6.98
C ASP A 351 8.70 -8.90 7.71
N GLY A 352 7.78 -7.93 7.67
CA GLY A 352 6.51 -7.99 8.37
C GLY A 352 6.58 -7.61 9.85
N ARG A 353 7.60 -6.84 10.25
CA ARG A 353 7.79 -6.29 11.60
C ARG A 353 7.83 -4.76 11.63
N ALA A 354 7.45 -4.11 10.54
CA ALA A 354 7.45 -2.66 10.43
C ALA A 354 6.58 -1.99 11.50
N SER A 355 5.39 -2.53 11.74
CA SER A 355 4.45 -2.03 12.73
C SER A 355 5.01 -2.08 14.17
N ILE A 356 5.75 -3.13 14.50
CA ILE A 356 6.39 -3.28 15.82
C ILE A 356 7.48 -2.23 16.00
N ARG A 357 8.32 -2.01 14.98
CA ARG A 357 9.36 -0.98 14.99
C ARG A 357 8.77 0.41 15.17
N ILE A 358 7.71 0.72 14.43
CA ILE A 358 6.99 2.00 14.53
C ILE A 358 6.42 2.18 15.95
N ALA A 359 5.74 1.18 16.50
CA ALA A 359 5.15 1.26 17.83
C ALA A 359 6.21 1.45 18.91
N LYS A 360 7.32 0.69 18.87
CA LYS A 360 8.42 0.81 19.83
C LYS A 360 9.08 2.19 19.76
N CYS A 361 9.29 2.74 18.56
CA CYS A 361 9.81 4.08 18.38
C CYS A 361 8.89 5.15 19.03
N LEU A 362 7.59 5.13 18.72
CA LEU A 362 6.64 6.12 19.22
C LEU A 362 6.40 6.02 20.74
N LEU A 363 6.52 4.81 21.31
CA LEU A 363 6.37 4.55 22.74
C LEU A 363 7.68 4.65 23.52
N ASN A 364 8.79 5.00 22.88
CA ASN A 364 10.12 5.07 23.48
C ASN A 364 10.55 3.73 24.14
N LEU A 365 10.26 2.62 23.49
CA LEU A 365 10.62 1.28 23.94
C LEU A 365 11.94 0.80 23.31
N PRO A 366 12.73 -0.04 23.98
CA PRO A 366 13.95 -0.59 23.42
C PRO A 366 13.64 -1.54 22.26
N PHE A 367 14.51 -1.55 21.24
CA PHE A 367 14.50 -2.52 20.15
C PHE A 367 15.21 -3.80 20.62
N ASP A 368 14.64 -4.96 20.30
CA ASP A 368 15.32 -6.25 20.48
C ASP A 368 16.10 -6.66 19.22
N ALA A 369 16.84 -7.78 19.30
CA ALA A 369 17.68 -8.25 18.19
C ALA A 369 16.85 -8.57 16.92
N ASP A 370 15.63 -9.07 17.10
CA ASP A 370 14.74 -9.40 15.97
C ASP A 370 14.21 -8.14 15.28
N ASP A 371 14.05 -7.04 16.02
CA ASP A 371 13.63 -5.75 15.42
C ASP A 371 14.73 -5.15 14.56
N LEU A 372 15.98 -5.49 14.83
CA LEU A 372 17.16 -4.97 14.14
C LEU A 372 17.65 -5.90 13.01
N ALA A 373 17.18 -7.13 12.94
CA ALA A 373 17.76 -8.20 12.11
C ALA A 373 17.62 -8.01 10.59
N THR A 374 16.76 -7.10 10.13
CA THR A 374 16.47 -6.88 8.68
C THR A 374 16.80 -5.49 8.18
N THR A 375 17.29 -4.65 9.05
CA THR A 375 17.75 -3.32 8.65
C THR A 375 19.26 -3.29 8.74
N SER A 376 19.94 -2.86 7.68
CA SER A 376 21.31 -2.35 7.75
C SER A 376 21.31 -1.05 8.58
N LEU A 377 20.68 -1.11 9.76
CA LEU A 377 20.70 -0.03 10.73
C LEU A 377 22.13 0.01 11.30
N ASN A 378 22.90 0.96 10.81
CA ASN A 378 23.98 1.49 11.65
C ASN A 378 23.31 1.90 12.98
N PRO A 379 23.70 1.34 14.11
CA PRO A 379 23.16 1.76 15.38
C PRO A 379 23.53 3.25 15.55
N ILE A 380 22.56 4.12 15.36
CA ILE A 380 22.69 5.48 15.90
C ILE A 380 22.72 5.24 17.40
N GLU A 381 23.90 5.48 18.01
CA GLU A 381 24.07 5.42 19.44
C GLU A 381 22.89 6.17 20.08
N ALA A 382 22.05 5.39 20.75
CA ALA A 382 21.00 5.96 21.58
C ALA A 382 21.71 6.71 22.70
N ASN A 383 21.92 8.00 22.52
CA ASN A 383 22.29 8.91 23.59
C ASN A 383 21.12 8.93 24.57
N VAL A 384 21.17 8.05 25.55
CA VAL A 384 20.39 8.15 26.78
C VAL A 384 20.98 9.34 27.54
N PRO A 385 20.24 10.44 27.75
CA PRO A 385 20.70 11.49 28.67
C PRO A 385 20.71 10.88 30.07
N SER A 386 21.89 10.96 30.69
CA SER A 386 22.15 10.65 32.09
C SER A 386 21.33 11.48 33.06
#